data_a6564d5339cd0568386cabd5bf40efb3
#
_entry.id   a6564d5339cd0568386cabd5bf40efb3
#
_cell.length_a   1.000
_cell.length_b   1.000
_cell.length_c   1.000
_cell.angle_alpha   90.00
_cell.angle_beta   90.00
_cell.angle_gamma   90.00
#
_symmetry.space_group_name_H-M   'P 1'
#
loop_
_entity.id
_entity.type
_entity.pdbx_description
1 polymer ?
#
loop_
_entity_poly.entity_id
_entity_poly.type
_entity_poly.pdbx_seq_one_letter_code
_entity_poly.pdbx_strand_id
1 'polypeptide(L)'
;MVFLDQEDVIDFKFLYLHGRVKPGQEPFKYDEKELTSLRFNLEHGGLLFADACCGDEAFDKAFRAFMKTVFPKHTLEQVPLNDLIFSKDLNIKEALTSDNIKCRQDRKASPQPMAPWLEGIKGDDGRWMVLYSKYDIGCALEGHQSLGCLGYDPPSALKLARAAVLYNLRP
;
A
#
# COMPACT_ATOMS: atom_id res chain seq x y z
N MET A 1 -16.98 -4.67 0.58
CA MET A 1 -16.09 -5.13 1.67
C MET A 1 -15.85 -6.60 1.40
N VAL A 2 -14.60 -7.03 1.34
CA VAL A 2 -14.23 -8.45 1.13
C VAL A 2 -13.90 -9.05 2.50
N PHE A 3 -14.44 -10.22 2.78
CA PHE A 3 -14.12 -10.99 3.97
C PHE A 3 -13.13 -12.10 3.59
N LEU A 4 -12.04 -12.25 4.34
CA LEU A 4 -10.97 -13.19 4.01
C LEU A 4 -11.35 -14.66 4.24
N ASP A 5 -12.43 -14.93 4.96
CA ASP A 5 -12.96 -16.28 5.19
C ASP A 5 -13.84 -16.80 4.05
N GLN A 6 -14.17 -15.95 3.08
CA GLN A 6 -14.98 -16.31 1.91
C GLN A 6 -14.12 -17.00 0.83
N GLU A 7 -14.69 -18.01 0.18
CA GLU A 7 -13.97 -18.78 -0.86
C GLU A 7 -13.65 -17.94 -2.11
N ASP A 8 -14.43 -16.87 -2.34
CA ASP A 8 -14.29 -15.98 -3.49
C ASP A 8 -13.18 -14.93 -3.33
N VAL A 9 -12.51 -14.84 -2.18
CA VAL A 9 -11.40 -13.88 -1.97
C VAL A 9 -10.31 -14.05 -3.04
N ILE A 10 -10.12 -15.27 -3.55
CA ILE A 10 -9.13 -15.57 -4.59
C ILE A 10 -9.44 -14.91 -5.94
N ASP A 11 -10.71 -14.56 -6.19
CA ASP A 11 -11.14 -13.93 -7.43
C ASP A 11 -10.80 -12.43 -7.47
N PHE A 12 -10.54 -11.84 -6.30
CA PHE A 12 -10.16 -10.43 -6.19
C PHE A 12 -8.64 -10.27 -6.36
N LYS A 13 -8.21 -9.96 -7.57
CA LYS A 13 -6.78 -9.80 -7.87
C LYS A 13 -6.17 -8.50 -7.32
N PHE A 14 -6.97 -7.51 -6.97
CA PHE A 14 -6.53 -6.25 -6.34
C PHE A 14 -7.29 -6.02 -5.05
N LEU A 15 -6.55 -6.05 -3.94
CA LEU A 15 -7.07 -5.77 -2.61
C LEU A 15 -6.55 -4.41 -2.15
N TYR A 16 -7.44 -3.54 -1.66
CA TYR A 16 -7.06 -2.25 -1.12
C TYR A 16 -7.38 -2.14 0.37
N LEU A 17 -6.41 -1.72 1.15
CA LEU A 17 -6.52 -1.56 2.59
C LEU A 17 -6.04 -0.17 3.01
N HIS A 18 -6.96 0.64 3.50
CA HIS A 18 -6.68 1.96 4.05
C HIS A 18 -7.18 2.02 5.49
N GLY A 19 -6.38 2.55 6.42
CA GLY A 19 -6.85 2.58 7.79
C GLY A 19 -5.95 3.31 8.79
N ARG A 20 -6.47 3.38 10.00
CA ARG A 20 -5.80 3.89 11.19
C ARG A 20 -6.19 3.05 12.40
N VAL A 21 -5.36 3.02 13.43
CA VAL A 21 -5.65 2.33 14.68
C VAL A 21 -6.22 3.31 15.69
N LYS A 22 -7.42 3.02 16.20
CA LYS A 22 -7.99 3.78 17.33
C LYS A 22 -7.41 3.27 18.65
N PRO A 23 -7.25 4.13 19.68
CA PRO A 23 -6.82 3.70 21.00
C PRO A 23 -7.65 2.51 21.51
N GLY A 24 -6.98 1.46 21.98
CA GLY A 24 -7.64 0.25 22.51
C GLY A 24 -8.14 -0.74 21.45
N GLN A 25 -7.95 -0.47 20.17
CA GLN A 25 -8.23 -1.43 19.11
C GLN A 25 -7.00 -2.27 18.80
N GLU A 26 -7.24 -3.57 18.60
CA GLU A 26 -6.26 -4.48 18.01
C GLU A 26 -6.65 -4.71 16.53
N PRO A 27 -5.96 -4.06 15.60
CA PRO A 27 -6.21 -4.28 14.19
C PRO A 27 -5.67 -5.66 13.76
N PHE A 28 -6.15 -6.15 12.62
CA PHE A 28 -5.63 -7.38 11.98
C PHE A 28 -5.77 -8.65 12.84
N LYS A 29 -6.91 -8.81 13.50
CA LYS A 29 -7.28 -10.07 14.12
C LYS A 29 -7.90 -10.99 13.09
N TYR A 30 -7.12 -11.89 12.56
CA TYR A 30 -7.53 -12.89 11.57
C TYR A 30 -7.20 -14.28 12.09
N ASP A 31 -8.05 -15.24 11.78
CA ASP A 31 -7.78 -16.64 12.06
C ASP A 31 -6.83 -17.26 11.01
N GLU A 32 -6.39 -18.50 11.24
CA GLU A 32 -5.45 -19.17 10.34
C GLU A 32 -6.03 -19.45 8.95
N LYS A 33 -7.34 -19.64 8.83
CA LYS A 33 -8.03 -19.83 7.56
C LYS A 33 -7.97 -18.53 6.74
N GLU A 34 -8.30 -17.40 7.36
CA GLU A 34 -8.26 -16.08 6.74
C GLU A 34 -6.84 -15.71 6.29
N LEU A 35 -5.84 -15.96 7.14
CA LEU A 35 -4.43 -15.72 6.81
C LEU A 35 -3.97 -16.61 5.65
N THR A 36 -4.41 -17.87 5.62
CA THR A 36 -4.08 -18.80 4.54
C THR A 36 -4.74 -18.38 3.23
N SER A 37 -6.00 -17.96 3.26
CA SER A 37 -6.71 -17.46 2.08
C SER A 37 -6.05 -16.20 1.50
N LEU A 38 -5.68 -15.25 2.37
CA LEU A 38 -4.97 -14.05 1.93
C LEU A 38 -3.61 -14.40 1.30
N ARG A 39 -2.82 -15.23 1.97
CA ARG A 39 -1.51 -15.68 1.46
C ARG A 39 -1.66 -16.34 0.10
N PHE A 40 -2.59 -17.28 -0.02
CA PHE A 40 -2.85 -17.99 -1.27
C PHE A 40 -3.25 -17.02 -2.40
N ASN A 41 -4.16 -16.07 -2.14
CA ASN A 41 -4.53 -15.05 -3.11
C ASN A 41 -3.30 -14.27 -3.62
N LEU A 42 -2.48 -13.77 -2.69
CA LEU A 42 -1.33 -12.95 -3.02
C LEU A 42 -0.23 -13.73 -3.76
N GLU A 43 0.00 -14.99 -3.42
CA GLU A 43 0.94 -15.87 -4.11
C GLU A 43 0.47 -16.27 -5.52
N HIS A 44 -0.86 -16.24 -5.78
CA HIS A 44 -1.47 -16.64 -7.03
C HIS A 44 -1.99 -15.47 -7.90
N GLY A 45 -1.28 -14.37 -7.89
CA GLY A 45 -1.53 -13.23 -8.78
C GLY A 45 -2.28 -12.06 -8.15
N GLY A 46 -2.68 -12.15 -6.88
CA GLY A 46 -3.25 -11.03 -6.15
C GLY A 46 -2.20 -9.98 -5.78
N LEU A 47 -2.65 -8.75 -5.57
CA LEU A 47 -1.86 -7.65 -5.02
C LEU A 47 -2.63 -7.01 -3.87
N LEU A 48 -2.00 -6.91 -2.71
CA LEU A 48 -2.47 -6.06 -1.62
C LEU A 48 -1.79 -4.70 -1.72
N PHE A 49 -2.57 -3.66 -2.00
CA PHE A 49 -2.13 -2.28 -1.90
C PHE A 49 -2.66 -1.67 -0.60
N ALA A 50 -1.78 -1.17 0.25
CA ALA A 50 -2.18 -0.65 1.56
C ALA A 50 -1.55 0.70 1.86
N ASP A 51 -2.23 1.53 2.66
CA ASP A 51 -1.67 2.78 3.17
C ASP A 51 -2.20 3.17 4.56
N ALA A 52 -1.35 3.87 5.32
CA ALA A 52 -1.69 4.36 6.65
C ALA A 52 -2.41 5.70 6.54
N CYS A 53 -3.68 5.76 7.00
CA CYS A 53 -4.47 6.98 7.05
C CYS A 53 -3.71 8.08 7.80
N CYS A 54 -3.46 9.20 7.14
CA CYS A 54 -2.70 10.32 7.69
C CYS A 54 -1.31 9.95 8.25
N GLY A 55 -0.72 8.86 7.79
CA GLY A 55 0.58 8.40 8.29
C GLY A 55 0.52 7.89 9.74
N ASP A 56 -0.57 7.23 10.13
CA ASP A 56 -0.79 6.70 11.47
C ASP A 56 0.28 5.69 11.87
N GLU A 57 1.14 6.05 12.83
CA GLU A 57 2.26 5.19 13.27
C GLU A 57 1.80 3.88 13.92
N ALA A 58 0.64 3.88 14.57
CA ALA A 58 0.11 2.69 15.21
C ALA A 58 -0.37 1.69 14.14
N PHE A 59 -0.99 2.20 13.05
CA PHE A 59 -1.33 1.39 11.89
C PHE A 59 -0.06 0.86 11.19
N ASP A 60 0.97 1.69 10.98
CA ASP A 60 2.23 1.25 10.37
C ASP A 60 2.85 0.09 11.13
N LYS A 61 2.97 0.21 12.46
CA LYS A 61 3.50 -0.87 13.32
C LYS A 61 2.66 -2.13 13.24
N ALA A 62 1.34 -1.98 13.31
CA ALA A 62 0.41 -3.11 13.26
C ALA A 62 0.41 -3.80 11.89
N PHE A 63 0.46 -3.03 10.79
CA PHE A 63 0.53 -3.58 9.44
C PHE A 63 1.82 -4.36 9.20
N ARG A 64 2.97 -3.86 9.67
CA ARG A 64 4.25 -4.58 9.60
C ARG A 64 4.20 -5.90 10.37
N ALA A 65 3.63 -5.90 11.57
CA ALA A 65 3.44 -7.12 12.36
C ALA A 65 2.50 -8.11 11.65
N PHE A 66 1.41 -7.62 11.09
CA PHE A 66 0.47 -8.41 10.29
C PHE A 66 1.15 -9.05 9.08
N MET A 67 1.91 -8.28 8.30
CA MET A 67 2.66 -8.83 7.16
C MET A 67 3.69 -9.87 7.59
N LYS A 68 4.31 -9.72 8.75
CA LYS A 68 5.22 -10.74 9.30
C LYS A 68 4.51 -12.02 9.70
N THR A 69 3.24 -11.93 10.08
CA THR A 69 2.39 -13.12 10.33
C THR A 69 1.98 -13.79 9.02
N VAL A 70 1.54 -13.00 8.02
CA VAL A 70 1.17 -13.54 6.70
C VAL A 70 2.38 -14.16 5.99
N PHE A 71 3.52 -13.47 5.98
CA PHE A 71 4.75 -13.87 5.30
C PHE A 71 5.95 -13.91 6.26
N PRO A 72 6.10 -14.96 7.09
CA PRO A 72 7.14 -15.02 8.11
C PRO A 72 8.58 -14.94 7.59
N LYS A 73 8.81 -15.36 6.34
CA LYS A 73 10.12 -15.38 5.69
C LYS A 73 10.45 -14.08 4.94
N HIS A 74 9.48 -13.17 4.79
CA HIS A 74 9.64 -11.92 4.04
C HIS A 74 9.58 -10.71 4.96
N THR A 75 10.09 -9.60 4.47
CA THR A 75 10.01 -8.28 5.12
C THR A 75 9.55 -7.25 4.09
N LEU A 76 8.91 -6.18 4.56
CA LEU A 76 8.64 -5.03 3.72
C LEU A 76 9.98 -4.35 3.38
N GLU A 77 10.26 -4.24 2.10
CA GLU A 77 11.46 -3.61 1.55
C GLU A 77 11.07 -2.36 0.76
N GLN A 78 11.95 -1.36 0.77
CA GLN A 78 11.70 -0.18 -0.05
C GLN A 78 11.68 -0.55 -1.52
N VAL A 79 10.64 -0.15 -2.24
CA VAL A 79 10.56 -0.30 -3.70
C VAL A 79 11.60 0.62 -4.34
N PRO A 80 12.55 0.08 -5.12
CA PRO A 80 13.58 0.89 -5.76
C PRO A 80 13.00 1.91 -6.74
N LEU A 81 13.58 3.11 -6.82
CA LEU A 81 13.09 4.16 -7.72
C LEU A 81 13.15 3.80 -9.22
N ASN A 82 14.01 2.84 -9.58
CA ASN A 82 14.09 2.28 -10.93
C ASN A 82 13.19 1.05 -11.14
N ASP A 83 12.34 0.72 -10.17
CA ASP A 83 11.36 -0.36 -10.32
C ASP A 83 10.31 0.00 -11.38
N LEU A 84 9.79 -1.05 -12.01
CA LEU A 84 8.78 -0.92 -13.04
C LEU A 84 7.55 -0.12 -12.59
N ILE A 85 7.15 -0.22 -11.31
CA ILE A 85 5.98 0.51 -10.80
C ILE A 85 6.10 2.03 -10.97
N PHE A 86 7.33 2.55 -10.93
CA PHE A 86 7.61 3.97 -11.14
C PHE A 86 8.00 4.31 -12.58
N SER A 87 8.18 3.32 -13.44
CA SER A 87 8.66 3.52 -14.81
C SER A 87 7.64 4.22 -15.72
N LYS A 88 8.13 4.84 -16.77
CA LYS A 88 7.30 5.37 -17.86
C LYS A 88 6.56 4.27 -18.60
N ASP A 89 7.16 3.08 -18.71
CA ASP A 89 6.57 1.95 -19.43
C ASP A 89 5.25 1.50 -18.79
N LEU A 90 5.20 1.49 -17.46
CA LEU A 90 3.95 1.20 -16.74
C LEU A 90 3.00 2.40 -16.74
N ASN A 91 3.51 3.60 -16.51
CA ASN A 91 2.66 4.78 -16.29
C ASN A 91 2.28 5.53 -17.57
N ILE A 92 2.76 5.06 -18.72
CA ILE A 92 2.40 5.50 -20.09
C ILE A 92 2.79 6.95 -20.40
N LYS A 93 2.47 7.90 -19.51
CA LYS A 93 2.70 9.34 -19.74
C LYS A 93 4.07 9.79 -19.26
N GLU A 94 4.46 9.38 -18.05
CA GLU A 94 5.67 9.84 -17.39
C GLU A 94 6.12 8.83 -16.32
N ALA A 95 7.42 8.76 -16.05
CA ALA A 95 7.93 8.05 -14.89
C ALA A 95 7.52 8.80 -13.61
N LEU A 96 7.27 8.06 -12.53
CA LEU A 96 6.96 8.64 -11.23
C LEU A 96 8.28 8.95 -10.50
N THR A 97 8.54 10.22 -10.26
CA THR A 97 9.79 10.73 -9.68
C THR A 97 9.50 11.74 -8.56
N SER A 98 10.54 12.15 -7.84
CA SER A 98 10.44 13.25 -6.87
C SER A 98 10.01 14.59 -7.48
N ASP A 99 10.09 14.75 -8.81
CA ASP A 99 9.70 15.99 -9.48
C ASP A 99 8.18 16.07 -9.67
N ASN A 100 7.50 14.93 -9.83
CA ASN A 100 6.06 14.89 -10.15
C ASN A 100 5.20 14.10 -9.15
N ILE A 101 5.81 13.55 -8.12
CA ILE A 101 5.14 12.99 -6.93
C ILE A 101 5.45 13.88 -5.76
N LYS A 102 4.44 14.49 -5.16
CA LYS A 102 4.58 15.46 -4.09
C LYS A 102 3.81 15.02 -2.85
N CYS A 103 4.39 15.29 -1.69
CA CYS A 103 3.67 15.20 -0.43
C CYS A 103 2.89 16.48 -0.16
N ARG A 104 1.86 16.40 0.67
CA ARG A 104 1.13 17.57 1.15
C ARG A 104 2.07 18.50 1.87
N GLN A 105 1.93 19.78 1.62
CA GLN A 105 2.67 20.82 2.33
C GLN A 105 1.84 21.30 3.53
N ASP A 106 1.83 20.52 4.59
CA ASP A 106 1.26 20.95 5.86
C ASP A 106 2.38 21.41 6.80
N ARG A 107 2.32 22.67 7.21
CA ARG A 107 3.33 23.27 8.11
C ARG A 107 3.39 22.64 9.50
N LYS A 108 2.39 21.84 9.88
CA LYS A 108 2.31 21.14 11.17
C LYS A 108 2.80 19.70 11.10
N ALA A 109 2.98 19.16 9.91
CA ALA A 109 3.44 17.79 9.73
C ALA A 109 4.96 17.70 9.92
N SER A 110 5.41 16.57 10.44
CA SER A 110 6.84 16.19 10.47
C SER A 110 7.43 16.20 9.06
N PRO A 111 8.77 16.21 8.91
CA PRO A 111 9.39 16.19 7.60
C PRO A 111 8.81 15.07 6.73
N GLN A 112 8.30 15.45 5.58
CA GLN A 112 7.75 14.51 4.60
C GLN A 112 8.92 13.81 3.88
N PRO A 113 8.73 12.58 3.42
CA PRO A 113 9.77 11.86 2.68
C PRO A 113 10.02 12.52 1.34
N MET A 114 11.16 12.21 0.76
CA MET A 114 11.33 12.40 -0.68
C MET A 114 10.42 11.39 -1.40
N ALA A 115 9.43 11.88 -2.10
CA ALA A 115 8.52 11.06 -2.90
C ALA A 115 9.16 10.65 -4.25
N PRO A 116 8.73 9.52 -4.86
CA PRO A 116 7.78 8.54 -4.35
C PRO A 116 8.41 7.61 -3.30
N TRP A 117 7.59 7.15 -2.36
CA TRP A 117 8.02 6.19 -1.35
C TRP A 117 6.96 5.09 -1.20
N LEU A 118 7.30 3.90 -1.64
CA LEU A 118 6.53 2.68 -1.37
C LEU A 118 7.46 1.62 -0.79
N GLU A 119 6.89 0.73 -0.02
CA GLU A 119 7.52 -0.49 0.45
C GLU A 119 6.71 -1.68 -0.08
N GLY A 120 7.29 -2.87 -0.12
CA GLY A 120 6.55 -4.03 -0.61
C GLY A 120 7.17 -5.36 -0.19
N ILE A 121 6.45 -6.43 -0.50
CA ILE A 121 6.91 -7.82 -0.37
C ILE A 121 6.86 -8.43 -1.76
N LYS A 122 7.99 -9.00 -2.20
CA LYS A 122 8.07 -9.78 -3.44
C LYS A 122 7.81 -11.26 -3.18
N GLY A 123 7.12 -11.90 -4.11
CA GLY A 123 7.05 -13.34 -4.22
C GLY A 123 8.31 -13.96 -4.81
N ASP A 124 8.37 -15.27 -4.82
CA ASP A 124 9.49 -16.04 -5.41
C ASP A 124 9.61 -15.82 -6.93
N ASP A 125 8.53 -15.41 -7.58
CA ASP A 125 8.49 -15.02 -8.99
C ASP A 125 9.03 -13.60 -9.27
N GLY A 126 9.43 -12.86 -8.23
CA GLY A 126 9.93 -11.50 -8.29
C GLY A 126 8.84 -10.41 -8.43
N ARG A 127 7.56 -10.81 -8.44
CA ARG A 127 6.42 -9.90 -8.50
C ARG A 127 6.14 -9.32 -7.10
N TRP A 128 5.75 -8.06 -7.04
CA TRP A 128 5.21 -7.49 -5.81
C TRP A 128 3.84 -8.10 -5.50
N MET A 129 3.75 -8.79 -4.37
CA MET A 129 2.50 -9.31 -3.79
C MET A 129 1.85 -8.28 -2.86
N VAL A 130 2.67 -7.46 -2.23
CA VAL A 130 2.24 -6.38 -1.34
C VAL A 130 2.94 -5.11 -1.76
N LEU A 131 2.20 -4.02 -1.83
CA LEU A 131 2.69 -2.65 -1.92
C LEU A 131 2.11 -1.85 -0.76
N TYR A 132 2.93 -1.13 -0.05
CA TYR A 132 2.55 -0.41 1.15
C TYR A 132 3.10 1.00 1.17
N SER A 133 2.27 1.95 1.54
CA SER A 133 2.69 3.31 1.87
C SER A 133 2.42 3.61 3.35
N LYS A 134 3.45 3.93 4.11
CA LYS A 134 3.27 4.48 5.46
C LYS A 134 2.74 5.91 5.46
N TYR A 135 2.61 6.52 4.30
CA TYR A 135 2.07 7.85 4.06
C TYR A 135 0.71 7.74 3.40
N ASP A 136 -0.18 8.64 3.78
CA ASP A 136 -1.55 8.66 3.33
C ASP A 136 -1.69 8.77 1.80
N ILE A 137 -2.51 7.89 1.26
CA ILE A 137 -3.00 7.91 -0.12
C ILE A 137 -4.53 8.02 -0.11
N GLY A 138 -5.19 7.25 0.73
CA GLY A 138 -6.64 7.11 0.73
C GLY A 138 -7.39 8.40 1.03
N CYS A 139 -7.03 9.13 2.10
CA CYS A 139 -7.69 10.41 2.39
C CYS A 139 -7.48 11.44 1.26
N ALA A 140 -6.31 11.37 0.58
CA ALA A 140 -6.05 12.24 -0.56
C ALA A 140 -6.95 11.91 -1.75
N LEU A 141 -7.22 10.62 -2.00
CA LEU A 141 -8.14 10.18 -3.07
C LEU A 141 -9.58 10.56 -2.76
N GLU A 142 -9.98 10.55 -1.50
CA GLU A 142 -11.31 10.99 -1.04
C GLU A 142 -11.47 12.52 -0.99
N GLY A 143 -10.41 13.28 -1.24
CA GLY A 143 -10.42 14.74 -1.15
C GLY A 143 -10.40 15.28 0.28
N HIS A 144 -10.18 14.41 1.28
CA HIS A 144 -10.06 14.85 2.66
C HIS A 144 -8.73 15.59 2.90
N GLN A 145 -8.83 16.76 3.51
CA GLN A 145 -7.68 17.60 3.86
C GLN A 145 -7.67 17.82 5.37
N SER A 146 -7.08 16.89 6.12
CA SER A 146 -6.86 17.05 7.55
C SER A 146 -5.53 17.76 7.80
N LEU A 147 -5.52 18.74 8.69
CA LEU A 147 -4.29 19.36 9.18
C LEU A 147 -3.45 18.33 9.92
N GLY A 148 -2.16 18.27 9.61
CA GLY A 148 -1.22 17.32 10.21
C GLY A 148 -1.21 15.93 9.57
N CYS A 149 -1.93 15.73 8.46
CA CYS A 149 -1.90 14.48 7.72
C CYS A 149 -0.58 14.31 6.97
N LEU A 150 0.17 13.25 7.30
CA LEU A 150 1.38 12.86 6.60
C LEU A 150 1.01 12.04 5.37
N GLY A 151 1.11 12.60 4.18
CA GLY A 151 0.71 11.90 2.97
C GLY A 151 0.96 12.67 1.68
N TYR A 152 0.50 12.09 0.58
CA TYR A 152 0.63 12.66 -0.74
C TYR A 152 -0.45 13.72 -1.02
N ASP A 153 -0.15 14.65 -1.94
CA ASP A 153 -1.20 15.49 -2.50
C ASP A 153 -2.14 14.66 -3.41
N PRO A 154 -3.39 15.13 -3.66
CA PRO A 154 -4.35 14.33 -4.42
C PRO A 154 -3.88 13.89 -5.82
N PRO A 155 -3.21 14.73 -6.63
CA PRO A 155 -2.68 14.28 -7.92
C PRO A 155 -1.63 13.17 -7.80
N SER A 156 -0.74 13.24 -6.80
CA SER A 156 0.30 12.25 -6.58
C SER A 156 -0.26 10.94 -6.02
N ALA A 157 -1.21 11.02 -5.09
CA ALA A 157 -1.93 9.86 -4.58
C ALA A 157 -2.62 9.09 -5.72
N LEU A 158 -3.29 9.80 -6.64
CA LEU A 158 -3.92 9.19 -7.80
C LEU A 158 -2.92 8.51 -8.74
N LYS A 159 -1.74 9.13 -8.97
CA LYS A 159 -0.68 8.52 -9.78
C LYS A 159 -0.17 7.22 -9.15
N LEU A 160 0.08 7.20 -7.84
CA LEU A 160 0.57 6.01 -7.14
C LEU A 160 -0.48 4.89 -7.10
N ALA A 161 -1.74 5.22 -6.79
CA ALA A 161 -2.83 4.25 -6.81
C ALA A 161 -3.04 3.65 -8.21
N ARG A 162 -3.04 4.51 -9.26
CA ARG A 162 -3.10 4.05 -10.64
C ARG A 162 -1.93 3.13 -11.00
N ALA A 163 -0.70 3.46 -10.58
CA ALA A 163 0.46 2.64 -10.84
C ALA A 163 0.31 1.24 -10.21
N ALA A 164 -0.20 1.14 -8.97
CA ALA A 164 -0.47 -0.14 -8.32
C ALA A 164 -1.50 -0.98 -9.07
N VAL A 165 -2.60 -0.36 -9.53
CA VAL A 165 -3.62 -1.05 -10.34
C VAL A 165 -3.04 -1.53 -11.67
N LEU A 166 -2.33 -0.65 -12.41
CA LEU A 166 -1.72 -1.00 -13.70
C LEU A 166 -0.66 -2.10 -13.53
N TYR A 167 0.09 -2.07 -12.43
CA TYR A 167 1.07 -3.11 -12.13
C TYR A 167 0.39 -4.48 -11.99
N ASN A 168 -0.74 -4.54 -11.31
CA ASN A 168 -1.47 -5.80 -11.09
C ASN A 168 -2.22 -6.31 -12.32
N LEU A 169 -2.60 -5.42 -13.26
CA LEU A 169 -3.29 -5.79 -14.49
C LEU A 169 -2.36 -6.32 -15.60
N ARG A 170 -1.07 -6.36 -15.34
CA ARG A 170 -0.11 -6.90 -16.31
C ARG A 170 -0.27 -8.42 -16.43
N PRO A 171 -0.13 -8.96 -17.65
CA PRO A 171 -0.12 -10.40 -17.89
C PRO A 171 1.10 -11.09 -17.27
#